data_bce5ac083ff2f473ea832c98fe8c0640
#
_entry.id   bce5ac083ff2f473ea832c98fe8c0640
#
_cell.length_a   1.000
_cell.length_b   1.000
_cell.length_c   1.000
_cell.angle_alpha   90.00
_cell.angle_beta   90.00
_cell.angle_gamma   90.00
#
_symmetry.space_group_name_H-M   'P 1'
#
loop_
_entity.id
_entity.type
_entity.pdbx_description
1 polymer ?
#
loop_
_entity_poly.entity_id
_entity_poly.type
_entity_poly.pdbx_seq_one_letter_code
_entity_poly.pdbx_strand_id
1 'polypeptide(L)'
;RSSDLAPYMLANYRMAVLEKQNGKKNNKIKILLANTLSNSVFNGEANEDSIEGRELLQANKISALPLKLVIGNPPCSDTLRENISDDFSIINGLMEDFRPPEAMRRGRQNIQKQINNPFMQFLRWSCKKLLDSQNHSVLALIVPLSFLEAESYKYARKYLCEHFSDVWAVAVDADARTGVRSDSLFHTLQGRAVIVLTRKYGDDAPIRVVHYCDYSHSMRGNKERLLSDDISNIASRFEEYGIDTDTVAFSPVKPFDTEMYKKFWPVSNENGQNAIFLNHCSGIKLAPTAIFTHVKAPMLKRRSREIALNGASEASVWFSKQDRPPKEEKIVAFQNALNGCGDKRVMDQMLTENIHSYSFRPFLTSNVLLWKEVLLKYSRIGGGGTRLR
;
A
#
# COMPACT_ATOMS: atom_id res chain seq x y z
N ARG A 1 -19.26 12.13 3.64
CA ARG A 1 -19.40 11.92 2.17
C ARG A 1 -20.61 11.06 1.96
N SER A 2 -21.41 11.28 0.92
CA SER A 2 -22.66 10.52 0.64
C SER A 2 -22.47 9.01 0.52
N SER A 3 -21.25 8.54 0.25
CA SER A 3 -20.90 7.12 0.18
C SER A 3 -20.88 6.41 1.52
N ASP A 4 -20.78 7.14 2.63
CA ASP A 4 -20.63 6.56 3.96
C ASP A 4 -21.99 6.40 4.67
N LEU A 5 -23.00 7.16 4.24
CA LEU A 5 -24.34 7.12 4.80
C LEU A 5 -25.07 5.78 4.53
N ALA A 6 -24.93 5.23 3.35
CA ALA A 6 -25.62 3.99 2.99
C ALA A 6 -25.14 2.77 3.80
N PRO A 7 -23.82 2.52 3.99
CA PRO A 7 -23.33 1.50 4.91
C PRO A 7 -23.78 1.73 6.35
N TYR A 8 -23.79 2.97 6.83
CA TYR A 8 -24.27 3.33 8.16
C TYR A 8 -25.74 2.97 8.36
N MET A 9 -26.61 3.36 7.42
CA MET A 9 -28.03 3.03 7.45
C MET A 9 -28.28 1.51 7.40
N LEU A 10 -27.54 0.80 6.53
CA LEU A 10 -27.65 -0.65 6.41
C LEU A 10 -27.21 -1.37 7.69
N ALA A 11 -26.15 -0.90 8.33
CA ALA A 11 -25.68 -1.48 9.59
C ALA A 11 -26.71 -1.29 10.70
N ASN A 12 -27.30 -0.08 10.85
CA ASN A 12 -28.39 0.17 11.80
C ASN A 12 -29.60 -0.71 11.53
N TYR A 13 -30.01 -0.85 10.27
CA TYR A 13 -31.12 -1.73 9.89
C TYR A 13 -30.85 -3.20 10.25
N ARG A 14 -29.66 -3.73 9.93
CA ARG A 14 -29.28 -5.11 10.26
C ARG A 14 -29.27 -5.33 11.77
N MET A 15 -28.77 -4.38 12.55
CA MET A 15 -28.80 -4.48 14.01
C MET A 15 -30.23 -4.51 14.56
N ALA A 16 -31.10 -3.63 14.06
CA ALA A 16 -32.52 -3.64 14.46
C ALA A 16 -33.22 -4.97 14.12
N VAL A 17 -32.90 -5.60 12.98
CA VAL A 17 -33.44 -6.92 12.60
C VAL A 17 -32.91 -7.99 13.56
N LEU A 18 -31.64 -8.01 13.88
CA LEU A 18 -31.04 -8.97 14.84
C LEU A 18 -31.63 -8.83 16.25
N GLU A 19 -31.81 -7.60 16.72
CA GLU A 19 -32.45 -7.33 18.01
C GLU A 19 -33.89 -7.85 18.05
N LYS A 20 -34.65 -7.66 16.97
CA LYS A 20 -36.01 -8.17 16.83
C LYS A 20 -36.05 -9.71 16.83
N GLN A 21 -35.10 -10.36 16.12
CA GLN A 21 -35.03 -11.83 16.06
C GLN A 21 -34.66 -12.46 17.41
N ASN A 22 -33.79 -11.82 18.17
CA ASN A 22 -33.30 -12.31 19.45
C ASN A 22 -34.21 -11.93 20.65
N GLY A 23 -35.29 -11.19 20.44
CA GLY A 23 -36.23 -10.76 21.47
C GLY A 23 -35.63 -9.85 22.55
N LYS A 24 -34.39 -9.35 22.36
CA LYS A 24 -33.69 -8.50 23.31
C LYS A 24 -33.30 -7.19 22.63
N LYS A 25 -33.79 -6.11 23.19
CA LYS A 25 -33.34 -4.75 22.80
C LYS A 25 -31.98 -4.49 23.45
N ASN A 26 -30.91 -4.54 22.70
CA ASN A 26 -29.55 -4.29 23.21
C ASN A 26 -29.17 -2.81 23.06
N ASN A 27 -29.63 -1.98 23.97
CA ASN A 27 -29.35 -0.54 23.99
C ASN A 27 -27.84 -0.19 24.18
N LYS A 28 -26.97 -1.20 24.31
CA LYS A 28 -25.52 -1.00 24.51
C LYS A 28 -24.74 -0.93 23.20
N ILE A 29 -25.29 -1.46 22.09
CA ILE A 29 -24.61 -1.40 20.80
C ILE A 29 -24.98 -0.08 20.12
N LYS A 30 -23.95 0.68 19.74
CA LYS A 30 -24.10 1.93 19.00
C LYS A 30 -23.34 1.86 17.71
N ILE A 31 -23.97 2.24 16.62
CA ILE A 31 -23.36 2.41 15.31
C ILE A 31 -23.28 3.91 15.05
N LEU A 32 -22.09 4.42 14.77
CA LEU A 32 -21.81 5.83 14.65
C LEU A 32 -21.33 6.15 13.24
N LEU A 33 -21.75 7.28 12.72
CA LEU A 33 -21.26 7.84 11.47
C LEU A 33 -20.11 8.80 11.77
N ALA A 34 -18.88 8.32 11.66
CA ALA A 34 -17.68 9.11 11.92
C ALA A 34 -16.49 8.64 11.09
N ASN A 35 -15.57 9.55 10.77
CA ASN A 35 -14.29 9.18 10.23
C ASN A 35 -13.29 8.98 11.39
N THR A 36 -12.99 7.72 11.68
CA THR A 36 -12.13 7.32 12.80
C THR A 36 -10.74 7.97 12.78
N LEU A 37 -10.22 8.31 11.61
CA LEU A 37 -8.86 8.85 11.44
C LEU A 37 -8.81 10.37 11.38
N SER A 38 -9.96 11.07 11.41
CA SER A 38 -9.98 12.53 11.35
C SER A 38 -9.59 13.18 12.67
N ASN A 39 -9.04 14.38 12.60
CA ASN A 39 -8.69 15.17 13.77
C ASN A 39 -9.90 15.51 14.62
N SER A 40 -11.08 15.67 14.01
CA SER A 40 -12.33 15.93 14.74
C SER A 40 -12.68 14.84 15.75
N VAL A 41 -12.36 13.56 15.42
CA VAL A 41 -12.52 12.45 16.39
C VAL A 41 -11.50 12.51 17.52
N PHE A 42 -10.30 13.06 17.28
CA PHE A 42 -9.29 13.23 18.34
C PHE A 42 -9.55 14.46 19.22
N ASN A 43 -9.98 15.57 18.62
CA ASN A 43 -10.06 16.87 19.28
C ASN A 43 -11.44 17.18 19.88
N GLY A 44 -12.46 16.41 19.54
CA GLY A 44 -13.80 16.60 20.08
C GLY A 44 -14.59 17.77 19.48
N GLU A 45 -14.09 18.39 18.42
CA GLU A 45 -14.76 19.50 17.74
C GLU A 45 -15.87 18.97 16.81
N ALA A 46 -17.12 19.28 17.14
CA ALA A 46 -18.26 18.92 16.29
C ALA A 46 -19.40 19.92 16.46
N ASN A 47 -20.08 20.24 15.36
CA ASN A 47 -21.26 21.10 15.37
C ASN A 47 -22.53 20.25 15.64
N GLU A 48 -23.30 20.59 16.67
CA GLU A 48 -24.51 19.88 17.07
C GLU A 48 -25.70 20.09 16.10
N ASP A 49 -25.62 21.07 15.21
CA ASP A 49 -26.73 21.43 14.33
C ASP A 49 -26.97 20.44 13.18
N SER A 50 -25.98 19.58 12.88
CA SER A 50 -26.10 18.56 11.85
C SER A 50 -26.22 17.13 12.42
N ILE A 51 -26.74 16.20 11.63
CA ILE A 51 -26.79 14.78 11.99
C ILE A 51 -25.35 14.25 12.16
N GLU A 52 -24.48 14.55 11.20
CA GLU A 52 -23.08 14.15 11.23
C GLU A 52 -22.36 14.72 12.46
N GLY A 53 -22.63 15.96 12.83
CA GLY A 53 -22.03 16.59 14.00
C GLY A 53 -22.47 15.93 15.31
N ARG A 54 -23.74 15.57 15.45
CA ARG A 54 -24.25 14.82 16.61
C ARG A 54 -23.65 13.41 16.70
N GLU A 55 -23.55 12.69 15.57
CA GLU A 55 -22.91 11.39 15.52
C GLU A 55 -21.42 11.47 15.88
N LEU A 56 -20.73 12.52 15.40
CA LEU A 56 -19.33 12.76 15.72
C LEU A 56 -19.13 13.06 17.22
N LEU A 57 -20.00 13.85 17.85
CA LEU A 57 -19.96 14.08 19.30
C LEU A 57 -20.15 12.78 20.10
N GLN A 58 -21.03 11.90 19.65
CA GLN A 58 -21.17 10.59 20.26
C GLN A 58 -19.93 9.73 20.05
N ALA A 59 -19.33 9.75 18.85
CA ALA A 59 -18.09 9.05 18.56
C ALA A 59 -16.97 9.54 19.47
N ASN A 60 -16.84 10.85 19.69
CA ASN A 60 -15.85 11.44 20.57
C ASN A 60 -16.05 11.01 22.02
N LYS A 61 -17.29 11.04 22.54
CA LYS A 61 -17.60 10.55 23.88
C LYS A 61 -17.21 9.08 24.06
N ILE A 62 -17.50 8.23 23.07
CA ILE A 62 -17.15 6.80 23.12
C ILE A 62 -15.65 6.59 22.97
N SER A 63 -15.00 7.35 22.09
CA SER A 63 -13.55 7.23 21.88
C SER A 63 -12.74 7.68 23.10
N ALA A 64 -13.30 8.52 23.96
CA ALA A 64 -12.67 8.92 25.24
C ALA A 64 -12.77 7.82 26.32
N LEU A 65 -13.63 6.81 26.13
CA LEU A 65 -13.71 5.69 27.05
C LEU A 65 -12.50 4.76 26.92
N PRO A 66 -12.09 4.11 28.03
CA PRO A 66 -11.00 3.12 27.97
C PRO A 66 -11.45 1.90 27.17
N LEU A 67 -10.85 1.69 26.01
CA LEU A 67 -11.15 0.54 25.15
C LEU A 67 -10.37 -0.68 25.64
N LYS A 68 -11.04 -1.83 25.69
CA LYS A 68 -10.43 -3.12 26.02
C LYS A 68 -10.28 -4.03 24.81
N LEU A 69 -11.02 -3.77 23.76
CA LEU A 69 -11.04 -4.58 22.56
C LEU A 69 -11.23 -3.70 21.32
N VAL A 70 -10.40 -3.90 20.32
CA VAL A 70 -10.59 -3.38 18.96
C VAL A 70 -10.57 -4.56 18.00
N ILE A 71 -11.65 -4.68 17.22
CA ILE A 71 -11.76 -5.67 16.13
C ILE A 71 -12.05 -4.92 14.85
N GLY A 72 -11.36 -5.25 13.76
CA GLY A 72 -11.57 -4.54 12.51
C GLY A 72 -11.06 -5.24 11.25
N ASN A 73 -11.66 -4.85 10.14
CA ASN A 73 -11.15 -5.13 8.80
C ASN A 73 -10.89 -3.78 8.10
N PRO A 74 -9.76 -3.14 8.39
CA PRO A 74 -9.45 -1.84 7.84
C PRO A 74 -9.26 -1.91 6.32
N PRO A 75 -9.55 -0.81 5.58
CA PRO A 75 -9.37 -0.77 4.14
C PRO A 75 -7.90 -0.92 3.77
N CYS A 76 -7.60 -1.90 2.92
CA CYS A 76 -6.26 -2.17 2.40
C CYS A 76 -6.25 -1.81 0.90
N SER A 77 -6.27 -0.54 0.55
CA SER A 77 -6.20 -0.08 -0.84
C SER A 77 -4.78 0.36 -1.19
N ASP A 78 -4.29 -0.06 -2.37
CA ASP A 78 -3.02 0.41 -2.92
C ASP A 78 -3.11 1.87 -3.44
N THR A 79 -4.31 2.42 -3.53
CA THR A 79 -4.55 3.79 -3.95
C THR A 79 -4.46 4.73 -2.75
N LEU A 80 -3.25 5.12 -2.44
CA LEU A 80 -3.00 6.25 -1.58
C LEU A 80 -3.53 7.51 -2.27
N ARG A 81 -4.66 8.01 -1.82
CA ARG A 81 -4.97 9.42 -2.03
C ARG A 81 -4.09 10.17 -1.04
N GLU A 82 -3.14 10.91 -1.57
CA GLU A 82 -2.40 11.95 -0.84
C GLU A 82 -3.38 13.06 -0.44
N ASN A 83 -4.33 12.76 0.40
CA ASN A 83 -5.10 13.77 1.10
C ASN A 83 -4.34 14.06 2.39
N ILE A 84 -3.24 14.81 2.26
CA ILE A 84 -2.67 15.58 3.34
C ILE A 84 -3.62 16.76 3.54
N SER A 85 -4.80 16.49 4.10
CA SER A 85 -5.65 17.53 4.65
C SER A 85 -5.25 17.71 6.09
N ASP A 86 -5.34 18.94 6.61
CA ASP A 86 -5.09 19.27 8.02
C ASP A 86 -5.94 18.40 8.98
N ASP A 87 -7.05 17.85 8.48
CA ASP A 87 -7.94 16.92 9.19
C ASP A 87 -7.29 15.58 9.61
N PHE A 88 -6.15 15.21 9.03
CA PHE A 88 -5.41 13.98 9.34
C PHE A 88 -4.05 14.21 10.02
N SER A 89 -3.76 15.43 10.46
CA SER A 89 -2.43 15.78 10.96
C SER A 89 -2.03 14.96 12.19
N ILE A 90 -2.96 14.68 13.10
CA ILE A 90 -2.69 13.92 14.34
C ILE A 90 -2.30 12.47 14.01
N ILE A 91 -3.09 11.78 13.18
CA ILE A 91 -2.75 10.40 12.81
C ILE A 91 -1.45 10.34 12.02
N ASN A 92 -1.19 11.30 11.14
CA ASN A 92 0.06 11.37 10.39
C ASN A 92 1.27 11.56 11.31
N GLY A 93 1.15 12.34 12.39
CA GLY A 93 2.18 12.47 13.43
C GLY A 93 2.44 11.15 14.15
N LEU A 94 1.39 10.42 14.51
CA LEU A 94 1.50 9.11 15.16
C LEU A 94 2.17 8.05 14.27
N MET A 95 2.13 8.18 12.94
CA MET A 95 2.75 7.24 12.02
C MET A 95 4.29 7.27 12.07
N GLU A 96 4.90 8.27 12.70
CA GLU A 96 6.36 8.31 12.87
C GLU A 96 6.89 7.11 13.65
N ASP A 97 6.12 6.56 14.58
CA ASP A 97 6.49 5.38 15.37
C ASP A 97 6.65 4.10 14.51
N PHE A 98 6.00 4.07 13.34
CA PHE A 98 6.06 2.95 12.41
C PHE A 98 7.12 3.12 11.32
N ARG A 99 7.83 4.26 11.31
CA ARG A 99 8.84 4.57 10.28
C ARG A 99 10.23 4.13 10.69
N PRO A 100 11.08 3.75 9.72
CA PRO A 100 12.49 3.53 10.00
C PRO A 100 13.15 4.81 10.52
N PRO A 101 14.26 4.72 11.26
CA PRO A 101 15.07 5.85 11.63
C PRO A 101 15.43 6.74 10.43
N GLU A 102 15.52 8.05 10.62
CA GLU A 102 15.68 9.02 9.53
C GLU A 102 16.89 8.72 8.63
N ALA A 103 18.00 8.28 9.22
CA ALA A 103 19.19 7.89 8.48
C ALA A 103 18.95 6.77 7.46
N MET A 104 17.96 5.90 7.71
CA MET A 104 17.62 4.77 6.85
C MET A 104 16.52 5.10 5.81
N ARG A 105 15.96 6.31 5.83
CA ARG A 105 14.84 6.70 4.93
C ARG A 105 15.30 7.10 3.54
N ARG A 106 16.56 7.47 3.35
CA ARG A 106 17.09 7.93 2.06
C ARG A 106 16.99 6.83 1.00
N GLY A 107 16.40 7.16 -0.15
CA GLY A 107 16.23 6.23 -1.27
C GLY A 107 15.06 5.21 -1.14
N ARG A 108 14.39 5.13 -0.02
CA ARG A 108 13.32 4.15 0.28
C ARG A 108 11.90 4.73 0.19
N GLN A 109 11.61 5.51 -0.83
CA GLN A 109 10.28 6.14 -1.03
C GLN A 109 9.11 5.14 -1.04
N ASN A 110 9.33 3.92 -1.52
CA ASN A 110 8.28 2.89 -1.54
C ASN A 110 7.86 2.42 -0.14
N ILE A 111 8.80 2.37 0.81
CA ILE A 111 8.51 2.00 2.20
C ILE A 111 7.61 3.07 2.83
N GLN A 112 7.93 4.35 2.62
CA GLN A 112 7.11 5.45 3.15
C GLN A 112 5.67 5.44 2.60
N LYS A 113 5.49 5.07 1.33
CA LYS A 113 4.15 4.91 0.74
C LYS A 113 3.35 3.78 1.38
N GLN A 114 3.98 2.66 1.67
CA GLN A 114 3.30 1.52 2.30
C GLN A 114 2.91 1.79 3.74
N ILE A 115 3.72 2.52 4.49
CA ILE A 115 3.41 2.92 5.87
C ILE A 115 2.18 3.84 5.92
N ASN A 116 1.99 4.72 4.95
CA ASN A 116 0.83 5.61 4.88
C ASN A 116 -0.46 4.92 4.36
N ASN A 117 -0.45 3.61 4.15
CA ASN A 117 -1.66 2.87 3.75
C ASN A 117 -2.73 3.00 4.85
N PRO A 118 -4.02 3.15 4.50
CA PRO A 118 -5.10 3.30 5.47
C PRO A 118 -5.11 2.23 6.57
N PHE A 119 -4.84 0.94 6.25
CA PHE A 119 -4.83 -0.09 7.29
C PHE A 119 -3.74 0.15 8.36
N MET A 120 -2.60 0.72 7.98
CA MET A 120 -1.54 1.09 8.91
C MET A 120 -1.96 2.23 9.82
N GLN A 121 -2.69 3.21 9.29
CA GLN A 121 -3.26 4.31 10.09
C GLN A 121 -4.30 3.78 11.09
N PHE A 122 -5.18 2.86 10.66
CA PHE A 122 -6.11 2.20 11.57
C PHE A 122 -5.41 1.35 12.63
N LEU A 123 -4.37 0.62 12.25
CA LEU A 123 -3.54 -0.14 13.20
C LEU A 123 -2.93 0.80 14.25
N ARG A 124 -2.31 1.91 13.83
CA ARG A 124 -1.68 2.85 14.75
C ARG A 124 -2.69 3.57 15.65
N TRP A 125 -3.85 3.95 15.09
CA TRP A 125 -4.97 4.50 15.87
C TRP A 125 -5.43 3.51 16.94
N SER A 126 -5.63 2.24 16.57
CA SER A 126 -6.05 1.17 17.49
C SER A 126 -5.05 0.99 18.62
N CYS A 127 -3.74 0.94 18.30
CA CYS A 127 -2.68 0.88 19.29
C CYS A 127 -2.79 2.05 20.27
N LYS A 128 -2.92 3.29 19.78
CA LYS A 128 -3.06 4.47 20.65
C LYS A 128 -4.22 4.30 21.62
N LYS A 129 -5.42 3.95 21.12
CA LYS A 129 -6.62 3.82 21.95
C LYS A 129 -6.51 2.73 23.03
N LEU A 130 -5.88 1.61 22.70
CA LEU A 130 -5.69 0.50 23.65
C LEU A 130 -4.58 0.82 24.66
N LEU A 131 -3.52 1.49 24.26
CA LEU A 131 -2.41 1.86 25.14
C LEU A 131 -2.80 2.98 26.12
N ASP A 132 -3.58 3.96 25.66
CA ASP A 132 -4.10 5.05 26.50
C ASP A 132 -5.05 4.54 27.60
N SER A 133 -5.67 3.36 27.40
CA SER A 133 -6.67 2.83 28.34
C SER A 133 -6.11 2.28 29.63
N GLN A 134 -4.82 2.02 29.73
CA GLN A 134 -4.17 1.42 30.92
C GLN A 134 -4.86 0.13 31.43
N ASN A 135 -5.42 -0.67 30.54
CA ASN A 135 -6.13 -1.92 30.85
C ASN A 135 -5.52 -3.10 30.09
N HIS A 136 -5.85 -4.32 30.55
CA HIS A 136 -5.70 -5.48 29.69
C HIS A 136 -6.54 -5.29 28.45
N SER A 137 -5.96 -5.51 27.28
CA SER A 137 -6.64 -5.21 26.03
C SER A 137 -6.28 -6.17 24.91
N VAL A 138 -7.14 -6.24 23.89
CA VAL A 138 -6.99 -7.09 22.72
C VAL A 138 -7.18 -6.28 21.46
N LEU A 139 -6.31 -6.49 20.50
CA LEU A 139 -6.40 -5.96 19.14
C LEU A 139 -6.50 -7.11 18.15
N ALA A 140 -7.56 -7.17 17.35
CA ALA A 140 -7.76 -8.18 16.32
C ALA A 140 -8.05 -7.52 14.97
N LEU A 141 -7.14 -7.63 14.01
CA LEU A 141 -7.27 -7.01 12.69
C LEU A 141 -7.02 -7.99 11.56
N ILE A 142 -7.78 -7.80 10.47
CA ILE A 142 -7.44 -8.38 9.17
C ILE A 142 -6.44 -7.44 8.50
N VAL A 143 -5.30 -7.99 8.11
CA VAL A 143 -4.19 -7.24 7.49
C VAL A 143 -3.77 -7.89 6.17
N PRO A 144 -3.06 -7.19 5.28
CA PRO A 144 -2.41 -7.85 4.15
C PRO A 144 -1.45 -8.94 4.62
N LEU A 145 -1.41 -10.08 3.92
CA LEU A 145 -0.49 -11.17 4.25
C LEU A 145 0.97 -10.68 4.34
N SER A 146 1.36 -9.78 3.45
CA SER A 146 2.69 -9.16 3.45
C SER A 146 3.03 -8.39 4.74
N PHE A 147 2.03 -8.02 5.56
CA PHE A 147 2.29 -7.39 6.86
C PHE A 147 3.09 -8.31 7.78
N LEU A 148 2.94 -9.62 7.66
CA LEU A 148 3.59 -10.57 8.56
C LEU A 148 5.12 -10.61 8.38
N GLU A 149 5.64 -10.36 7.16
CA GLU A 149 7.06 -10.57 6.87
C GLU A 149 7.77 -9.43 6.10
N ALA A 150 7.02 -8.61 5.32
CA ALA A 150 7.67 -7.63 4.46
C ALA A 150 8.49 -6.59 5.25
N GLU A 151 9.66 -6.26 4.72
CA GLU A 151 10.61 -5.30 5.30
C GLU A 151 9.98 -3.91 5.52
N SER A 152 9.05 -3.52 4.66
CA SER A 152 8.35 -2.23 4.76
C SER A 152 7.53 -2.06 6.04
N TYR A 153 7.11 -3.17 6.68
CA TYR A 153 6.34 -3.14 7.92
C TYR A 153 7.13 -3.53 9.16
N LYS A 154 8.43 -3.74 9.04
CA LYS A 154 9.33 -4.16 10.13
C LYS A 154 9.20 -3.28 11.37
N TYR A 155 9.25 -1.96 11.18
CA TYR A 155 9.19 -1.03 12.31
C TYR A 155 7.82 -0.97 12.99
N ALA A 156 6.75 -1.18 12.23
CA ALA A 156 5.43 -1.34 12.82
C ALA A 156 5.33 -2.62 13.66
N ARG A 157 5.83 -3.76 13.15
CA ARG A 157 5.88 -5.00 13.93
C ARG A 157 6.77 -4.85 15.17
N LYS A 158 7.91 -4.15 15.04
CA LYS A 158 8.77 -3.84 16.18
C LYS A 158 8.02 -3.06 17.26
N TYR A 159 7.30 -2.00 16.87
CA TYR A 159 6.46 -1.24 17.78
C TYR A 159 5.43 -2.14 18.48
N LEU A 160 4.78 -3.04 17.75
CA LEU A 160 3.83 -3.98 18.34
C LEU A 160 4.49 -4.91 19.36
N CYS A 161 5.69 -5.43 19.05
CA CYS A 161 6.45 -6.28 19.99
C CYS A 161 6.85 -5.55 21.28
N GLU A 162 7.05 -4.25 21.21
CA GLU A 162 7.47 -3.43 22.36
C GLU A 162 6.29 -3.01 23.26
N HIS A 163 5.04 -3.07 22.75
CA HIS A 163 3.88 -2.52 23.46
C HIS A 163 2.76 -3.53 23.77
N PHE A 164 2.86 -4.76 23.25
CA PHE A 164 1.93 -5.83 23.51
C PHE A 164 2.64 -7.03 24.13
N SER A 165 1.90 -7.94 24.77
CA SER A 165 2.43 -9.09 25.51
C SER A 165 2.47 -10.37 24.69
N ASP A 166 1.51 -10.58 23.79
CA ASP A 166 1.43 -11.76 22.93
C ASP A 166 0.97 -11.39 21.52
N VAL A 167 1.41 -12.15 20.51
CA VAL A 167 0.97 -12.05 19.13
C VAL A 167 0.59 -13.41 18.57
N TRP A 168 -0.61 -13.47 17.98
CA TRP A 168 -1.15 -14.60 17.24
C TRP A 168 -1.39 -14.17 15.80
N ALA A 169 -0.91 -14.93 14.83
CA ALA A 169 -1.03 -14.63 13.41
C ALA A 169 -1.57 -15.83 12.64
N VAL A 170 -2.61 -15.61 11.84
CA VAL A 170 -3.17 -16.63 10.95
C VAL A 170 -3.06 -16.13 9.52
N ALA A 171 -2.28 -16.82 8.68
CA ALA A 171 -2.31 -16.60 7.24
C ALA A 171 -3.58 -17.25 6.66
N VAL A 172 -4.49 -16.44 6.11
CA VAL A 172 -5.82 -16.91 5.66
C VAL A 172 -5.84 -17.10 4.14
N ASP A 173 -5.43 -16.11 3.37
CA ASP A 173 -5.43 -16.15 1.92
C ASP A 173 -4.04 -15.86 1.36
N ALA A 174 -3.57 -16.70 0.41
CA ALA A 174 -2.36 -16.44 -0.34
C ALA A 174 -2.53 -15.27 -1.32
N ASP A 175 -1.42 -14.64 -1.72
CA ASP A 175 -1.42 -13.62 -2.75
C ASP A 175 -1.55 -14.25 -4.13
N ALA A 176 -2.68 -14.05 -4.81
CA ALA A 176 -2.95 -14.61 -6.12
C ALA A 176 -1.99 -14.11 -7.21
N ARG A 177 -1.29 -13.00 -6.97
CA ARG A 177 -0.26 -12.45 -7.89
C ARG A 177 1.01 -13.30 -7.93
N THR A 178 1.22 -14.16 -6.94
CA THR A 178 2.35 -15.10 -6.91
C THR A 178 2.13 -16.35 -7.77
N GLY A 179 1.01 -16.42 -8.49
CA GLY A 179 0.65 -17.57 -9.34
C GLY A 179 0.03 -18.75 -8.60
N VAL A 180 -0.07 -18.67 -7.29
CA VAL A 180 -0.72 -19.70 -6.46
C VAL A 180 -2.20 -19.39 -6.40
N ARG A 181 -3.04 -20.28 -6.96
CA ARG A 181 -4.49 -20.21 -6.75
C ARG A 181 -4.81 -20.75 -5.37
N SER A 182 -5.41 -19.91 -4.52
CA SER A 182 -6.04 -20.35 -3.29
C SER A 182 -7.52 -20.02 -3.34
N ASP A 183 -8.34 -20.83 -2.68
CA ASP A 183 -9.75 -20.53 -2.47
C ASP A 183 -9.86 -19.38 -1.47
N SER A 184 -9.91 -18.15 -1.98
CA SER A 184 -9.92 -16.95 -1.15
C SER A 184 -11.26 -16.77 -0.44
N LEU A 185 -11.21 -16.48 0.87
CA LEU A 185 -12.39 -16.08 1.64
C LEU A 185 -12.84 -14.67 1.32
N PHE A 186 -11.90 -13.80 1.02
CA PHE A 186 -12.16 -12.36 0.84
C PHE A 186 -12.33 -11.94 -0.62
N HIS A 187 -12.21 -12.87 -1.57
CA HIS A 187 -12.30 -12.61 -3.01
C HIS A 187 -11.38 -11.47 -3.48
N THR A 188 -10.19 -11.35 -2.88
CA THR A 188 -9.18 -10.36 -3.23
C THR A 188 -7.97 -11.01 -3.89
N LEU A 189 -7.28 -10.26 -4.74
CA LEU A 189 -6.00 -10.72 -5.32
C LEU A 189 -4.87 -10.68 -4.30
N GLN A 190 -4.95 -9.80 -3.32
CA GLN A 190 -3.97 -9.64 -2.27
C GLN A 190 -4.23 -10.63 -1.15
N GLY A 191 -3.19 -11.37 -0.72
CA GLY A 191 -3.26 -12.27 0.42
C GLY A 191 -3.68 -11.56 1.70
N ARG A 192 -4.35 -12.29 2.59
CA ARG A 192 -4.88 -11.78 3.86
C ARG A 192 -4.40 -12.61 5.04
N ALA A 193 -4.16 -11.93 6.14
CA ALA A 193 -3.89 -12.55 7.43
C ALA A 193 -4.76 -11.92 8.51
N VAL A 194 -4.96 -12.64 9.58
CA VAL A 194 -5.55 -12.11 10.84
C VAL A 194 -4.42 -12.04 11.86
N ILE A 195 -4.28 -10.89 12.51
CA ILE A 195 -3.41 -10.74 13.68
C ILE A 195 -4.27 -10.49 14.91
N VAL A 196 -3.92 -11.15 16.00
CA VAL A 196 -4.49 -10.90 17.33
C VAL A 196 -3.33 -10.59 18.27
N LEU A 197 -3.38 -9.41 18.89
CA LEU A 197 -2.41 -8.98 19.88
C LEU A 197 -3.10 -8.82 21.21
N THR A 198 -2.49 -9.32 22.27
CA THR A 198 -2.97 -9.13 23.65
C THR A 198 -2.00 -8.25 24.41
N ARG A 199 -2.55 -7.44 25.31
CA ARG A 199 -1.76 -6.62 26.21
C ARG A 199 -2.17 -6.96 27.65
N LYS A 200 -1.21 -7.33 28.46
CA LYS A 200 -1.34 -7.44 29.91
C LYS A 200 -0.82 -6.13 30.52
N TYR A 201 -1.70 -5.34 31.14
CA TYR A 201 -1.28 -4.10 31.77
C TYR A 201 -0.27 -4.37 32.89
N GLY A 202 0.82 -3.62 32.89
CA GLY A 202 1.94 -3.85 33.82
C GLY A 202 2.97 -4.88 33.37
N ASP A 203 2.77 -5.52 32.21
CA ASP A 203 3.77 -6.40 31.59
C ASP A 203 4.43 -5.63 30.43
N ASP A 204 5.65 -5.16 30.67
CA ASP A 204 6.44 -4.40 29.67
C ASP A 204 7.47 -5.28 28.96
N ALA A 205 7.40 -6.62 29.14
CA ALA A 205 8.29 -7.54 28.45
C ALA A 205 7.99 -7.55 26.94
N PRO A 206 8.99 -7.34 26.06
CA PRO A 206 8.76 -7.37 24.63
C PRO A 206 8.42 -8.78 24.14
N ILE A 207 7.53 -8.88 23.17
CA ILE A 207 7.18 -10.15 22.53
C ILE A 207 8.42 -10.76 21.87
N ARG A 208 8.68 -12.03 22.15
CA ARG A 208 9.81 -12.80 21.58
C ARG A 208 9.36 -13.98 20.75
N VAL A 209 8.09 -14.35 20.83
CA VAL A 209 7.50 -15.52 20.19
C VAL A 209 6.23 -15.09 19.48
N VAL A 210 6.01 -15.61 18.27
CA VAL A 210 4.75 -15.52 17.56
C VAL A 210 4.07 -16.88 17.54
N HIS A 211 2.77 -16.91 17.84
CA HIS A 211 1.92 -18.07 17.60
C HIS A 211 1.37 -17.97 16.18
N TYR A 212 1.78 -18.88 15.30
CA TYR A 212 1.47 -18.80 13.87
C TYR A 212 0.72 -20.02 13.36
N CYS A 213 -0.25 -19.80 12.49
CA CYS A 213 -0.98 -20.85 11.81
C CYS A 213 -1.19 -20.47 10.33
N ASP A 214 -1.01 -21.43 9.41
CA ASP A 214 -1.11 -21.18 7.97
C ASP A 214 -2.26 -21.94 7.31
N TYR A 215 -3.26 -21.19 6.86
CA TYR A 215 -4.37 -21.65 6.03
C TYR A 215 -4.35 -21.03 4.62
N SER A 216 -3.31 -20.29 4.26
CA SER A 216 -3.27 -19.51 3.02
C SER A 216 -3.47 -20.36 1.76
N HIS A 217 -3.01 -21.61 1.79
CA HIS A 217 -3.12 -22.58 0.70
C HIS A 217 -4.25 -23.61 0.89
N SER A 218 -5.00 -23.50 1.97
CA SER A 218 -6.09 -24.42 2.26
C SER A 218 -7.33 -24.18 1.40
N MET A 219 -8.14 -25.20 1.19
CA MET A 219 -9.45 -25.05 0.57
C MET A 219 -10.39 -24.20 1.44
N ARG A 220 -11.32 -23.49 0.81
CA ARG A 220 -12.26 -22.59 1.47
C ARG A 220 -13.01 -23.27 2.64
N GLY A 221 -13.49 -24.49 2.45
CA GLY A 221 -14.19 -25.21 3.51
C GLY A 221 -13.36 -25.47 4.78
N ASN A 222 -12.04 -25.63 4.64
CA ASN A 222 -11.15 -25.76 5.80
C ASN A 222 -10.96 -24.42 6.53
N LYS A 223 -10.93 -23.32 5.76
CA LYS A 223 -10.87 -21.97 6.33
C LYS A 223 -12.17 -21.62 7.06
N GLU A 224 -13.32 -21.98 6.50
CA GLU A 224 -14.63 -21.76 7.10
C GLU A 224 -14.83 -22.59 8.39
N ARG A 225 -14.22 -23.78 8.48
CA ARG A 225 -14.24 -24.57 9.72
C ARG A 225 -13.57 -23.88 10.91
N LEU A 226 -12.59 -23.00 10.67
CA LEU A 226 -12.03 -22.19 11.77
C LEU A 226 -13.09 -21.35 12.49
N LEU A 227 -14.15 -20.94 11.80
CA LEU A 227 -15.21 -20.12 12.37
C LEU A 227 -16.18 -20.92 13.25
N SER A 228 -16.22 -22.25 13.11
CA SER A 228 -17.12 -23.16 13.83
C SER A 228 -16.40 -24.06 14.82
N ASP A 229 -15.09 -24.03 14.87
CA ASP A 229 -14.29 -24.86 15.76
C ASP A 229 -14.25 -24.29 17.20
N ASP A 230 -14.02 -25.16 18.17
CA ASP A 230 -13.80 -24.76 19.56
C ASP A 230 -12.47 -24.01 19.71
N ILE A 231 -12.43 -23.03 20.62
CA ILE A 231 -11.23 -22.20 20.87
C ILE A 231 -10.03 -23.09 21.26
N SER A 232 -10.25 -24.16 22.05
CA SER A 232 -9.18 -25.11 22.41
C SER A 232 -8.60 -25.84 21.20
N ASN A 233 -9.46 -26.24 20.25
CA ASN A 233 -9.04 -26.89 19.00
C ASN A 233 -8.31 -25.92 18.09
N ILE A 234 -8.73 -24.66 18.03
CA ILE A 234 -8.06 -23.64 17.26
C ILE A 234 -6.67 -23.36 17.84
N ALA A 235 -6.58 -23.19 19.16
CA ALA A 235 -5.32 -22.91 19.84
C ALA A 235 -4.25 -23.99 19.62
N SER A 236 -4.65 -25.27 19.59
CA SER A 236 -3.73 -26.40 19.35
C SER A 236 -3.12 -26.46 17.96
N ARG A 237 -3.62 -25.65 17.01
CA ARG A 237 -3.10 -25.59 15.61
C ARG A 237 -2.01 -24.56 15.43
N PHE A 238 -1.78 -23.72 16.43
CA PHE A 238 -0.73 -22.74 16.36
C PHE A 238 0.61 -23.34 16.75
N GLU A 239 1.62 -23.03 15.95
CA GLU A 239 3.01 -23.33 16.24
C GLU A 239 3.71 -22.06 16.75
N GLU A 240 4.66 -22.24 17.65
CA GLU A 240 5.43 -21.14 18.23
C GLU A 240 6.74 -20.95 17.46
N TYR A 241 7.01 -19.71 17.04
CA TYR A 241 8.26 -19.33 16.37
C TYR A 241 8.90 -18.16 17.09
N GLY A 242 10.23 -18.24 17.29
CA GLY A 242 11.02 -17.13 17.79
C GLY A 242 11.01 -15.97 16.80
N ILE A 243 10.82 -14.75 17.31
CA ILE A 243 10.88 -13.54 16.48
C ILE A 243 12.34 -13.13 16.31
N ASP A 244 12.82 -13.18 15.07
CA ASP A 244 14.16 -12.73 14.71
C ASP A 244 14.26 -11.20 14.82
N THR A 245 15.33 -10.69 15.42
CA THR A 245 15.52 -9.27 15.69
C THR A 245 15.75 -8.43 14.42
N ASP A 246 16.25 -9.06 13.36
CA ASP A 246 16.57 -8.37 12.12
C ASP A 246 15.36 -8.22 11.21
N THR A 247 14.50 -9.22 11.15
CA THR A 247 13.31 -9.22 10.29
C THR A 247 12.04 -8.83 11.05
N VAL A 248 11.98 -9.14 12.34
CA VAL A 248 10.78 -8.97 13.20
C VAL A 248 9.53 -9.55 12.52
N ALA A 249 9.65 -10.73 11.92
CA ALA A 249 8.55 -11.36 11.19
C ALA A 249 7.55 -12.02 12.15
N PHE A 250 6.27 -11.97 11.79
CA PHE A 250 5.15 -12.65 12.45
C PHE A 250 4.74 -13.94 11.72
N SER A 251 5.63 -14.46 10.91
CA SER A 251 5.52 -15.75 10.23
C SER A 251 6.87 -16.44 10.27
N PRO A 252 6.91 -17.78 10.10
CA PRO A 252 8.17 -18.49 9.99
C PRO A 252 8.98 -17.95 8.82
N VAL A 253 10.13 -17.39 9.12
CA VAL A 253 11.09 -16.97 8.09
C VAL A 253 11.83 -18.22 7.65
N LYS A 254 11.68 -18.62 6.40
CA LYS A 254 12.55 -19.66 5.83
C LYS A 254 13.99 -19.17 5.92
N PRO A 255 14.87 -19.90 6.59
CA PRO A 255 16.25 -19.48 6.68
C PRO A 255 16.81 -19.38 5.25
N PHE A 256 17.07 -18.14 4.83
CA PHE A 256 17.78 -17.91 3.59
C PHE A 256 19.27 -18.21 3.87
N ASP A 257 19.79 -19.21 3.19
CA ASP A 257 21.21 -19.54 3.34
C ASP A 257 22.09 -18.44 2.74
N THR A 258 22.32 -17.41 3.58
CA THR A 258 23.12 -16.25 3.22
C THR A 258 24.55 -16.64 2.83
N GLU A 259 25.11 -17.66 3.47
CA GLU A 259 26.46 -18.11 3.16
C GLU A 259 26.54 -18.82 1.81
N MET A 260 25.54 -19.61 1.49
CA MET A 260 25.40 -20.21 0.16
C MET A 260 25.18 -19.13 -0.90
N TYR A 261 24.31 -18.15 -0.62
CA TYR A 261 24.03 -17.05 -1.54
C TYR A 261 25.26 -16.19 -1.86
N LYS A 262 26.11 -15.94 -0.87
CA LYS A 262 27.38 -15.21 -1.07
C LYS A 262 28.35 -15.93 -2.01
N LYS A 263 28.21 -17.25 -2.20
CA LYS A 263 29.04 -18.03 -3.13
C LYS A 263 28.58 -17.91 -4.59
N PHE A 264 27.37 -17.45 -4.85
CA PHE A 264 26.92 -17.22 -6.21
C PHE A 264 27.54 -15.93 -6.77
N TRP A 265 27.83 -15.94 -8.04
CA TRP A 265 28.25 -14.75 -8.74
C TRP A 265 27.10 -13.74 -8.74
N PRO A 266 27.35 -12.49 -8.35
CA PRO A 266 26.34 -11.45 -8.47
C PRO A 266 25.96 -11.25 -9.92
N VAL A 267 24.69 -11.01 -10.18
CA VAL A 267 24.19 -10.72 -11.54
C VAL A 267 24.88 -9.47 -12.08
N SER A 268 25.03 -8.47 -11.24
CA SER A 268 25.77 -7.24 -11.53
C SER A 268 26.25 -6.62 -10.22
N ASN A 269 27.33 -5.85 -10.26
CA ASN A 269 27.77 -5.02 -9.12
C ASN A 269 28.24 -3.65 -9.60
N GLU A 270 28.37 -2.71 -8.67
CA GLU A 270 28.75 -1.32 -9.00
C GLU A 270 30.14 -1.23 -9.64
N ASN A 271 31.04 -2.16 -9.34
CA ASN A 271 32.42 -2.17 -9.81
C ASN A 271 32.61 -3.05 -11.05
N GLY A 272 31.57 -3.77 -11.51
CA GLY A 272 31.63 -4.68 -12.66
C GLY A 272 32.55 -5.90 -12.49
N GLN A 273 33.26 -6.03 -11.38
CA GLN A 273 34.19 -7.14 -11.12
C GLN A 273 33.45 -8.33 -10.50
N ASN A 274 33.79 -9.53 -10.96
CA ASN A 274 33.21 -10.77 -10.45
C ASN A 274 31.67 -10.82 -10.54
N ALA A 275 31.08 -10.23 -11.58
CA ALA A 275 29.66 -10.28 -11.87
C ALA A 275 29.39 -10.92 -13.23
N ILE A 276 28.19 -11.51 -13.40
CA ILE A 276 27.78 -12.14 -14.67
C ILE A 276 27.71 -11.08 -15.79
N PHE A 277 27.19 -9.88 -15.46
CA PHE A 277 27.14 -8.74 -16.39
C PHE A 277 28.07 -7.63 -15.90
N LEU A 278 28.97 -7.21 -16.78
CA LEU A 278 29.91 -6.11 -16.50
C LEU A 278 29.20 -4.76 -16.34
N ASN A 279 28.12 -4.58 -17.08
CA ASN A 279 27.32 -3.36 -17.07
C ASN A 279 25.86 -3.71 -16.85
N HIS A 280 25.17 -2.91 -16.06
CA HIS A 280 23.73 -3.02 -15.89
C HIS A 280 23.10 -1.63 -15.84
N CYS A 281 21.86 -1.55 -16.26
CA CYS A 281 21.03 -0.38 -16.05
C CYS A 281 19.58 -0.83 -15.80
N SER A 282 18.84 -0.06 -15.03
CA SER A 282 17.39 -0.22 -15.01
C SER A 282 16.86 0.14 -16.40
N GLY A 283 15.89 -0.61 -16.91
CA GLY A 283 15.28 -0.31 -18.19
C GLY A 283 14.78 1.13 -18.27
N ILE A 284 14.56 1.61 -19.50
CA ILE A 284 14.08 2.97 -19.75
C ILE A 284 12.71 3.16 -19.12
N LYS A 285 12.60 4.16 -18.23
CA LYS A 285 11.33 4.59 -17.64
C LYS A 285 10.91 5.91 -18.28
N LEU A 286 9.86 5.85 -19.07
CA LEU A 286 9.25 7.03 -19.71
C LEU A 286 7.96 7.40 -18.96
N ALA A 287 7.82 8.66 -18.59
CA ALA A 287 6.64 9.17 -17.89
C ALA A 287 6.22 10.53 -18.48
N PRO A 288 5.07 10.60 -19.12
CA PRO A 288 4.14 9.48 -19.44
C PRO A 288 4.59 8.71 -20.69
N THR A 289 4.53 7.39 -20.63
CA THR A 289 4.94 6.51 -21.75
C THR A 289 4.21 6.85 -23.05
N ALA A 290 2.93 7.20 -22.95
CA ALA A 290 2.09 7.51 -24.09
C ALA A 290 2.63 8.65 -24.98
N ILE A 291 3.34 9.60 -24.43
CA ILE A 291 3.93 10.71 -25.21
C ILE A 291 5.11 10.19 -26.07
N PHE A 292 5.91 9.29 -25.51
CA PHE A 292 7.20 8.88 -26.08
C PHE A 292 7.14 7.61 -26.90
N THR A 293 6.00 6.88 -26.94
CA THR A 293 5.94 5.57 -27.61
C THR A 293 4.75 5.45 -28.56
N HIS A 294 4.95 4.75 -29.67
CA HIS A 294 3.90 4.38 -30.61
C HIS A 294 4.29 3.13 -31.40
N VAL A 295 3.29 2.30 -31.79
CA VAL A 295 3.55 1.08 -32.58
C VAL A 295 4.17 1.41 -33.93
N LYS A 296 3.80 2.53 -34.55
CA LYS A 296 4.32 2.97 -35.86
C LYS A 296 5.20 4.20 -35.69
N ALA A 297 6.47 4.14 -36.10
CA ALA A 297 7.43 5.26 -36.05
C ALA A 297 6.93 6.52 -36.78
N PRO A 298 6.36 6.45 -37.99
CA PRO A 298 5.84 7.64 -38.67
C PRO A 298 4.74 8.36 -37.87
N MET A 299 3.89 7.59 -37.16
CA MET A 299 2.84 8.16 -36.33
C MET A 299 3.39 8.81 -35.07
N LEU A 300 4.44 8.27 -34.48
CA LEU A 300 5.13 8.89 -33.35
C LEU A 300 5.75 10.24 -33.80
N LYS A 301 6.42 10.23 -34.93
CA LYS A 301 7.03 11.46 -35.52
C LYS A 301 5.95 12.51 -35.83
N ARG A 302 4.86 12.11 -36.48
CA ARG A 302 3.73 13.00 -36.83
C ARG A 302 3.12 13.61 -35.57
N ARG A 303 2.81 12.79 -34.55
CA ARG A 303 2.26 13.26 -33.29
C ARG A 303 3.18 14.27 -32.59
N SER A 304 4.48 14.00 -32.53
CA SER A 304 5.43 14.91 -31.91
C SER A 304 5.46 16.26 -32.63
N ARG A 305 5.41 16.29 -33.98
CA ARG A 305 5.28 17.50 -34.78
C ARG A 305 4.00 18.27 -34.49
N GLU A 306 2.87 17.60 -34.49
CA GLU A 306 1.57 18.23 -34.24
C GLU A 306 1.50 18.83 -32.83
N ILE A 307 2.07 18.16 -31.83
CA ILE A 307 2.17 18.71 -30.46
C ILE A 307 3.05 19.97 -30.47
N ALA A 308 4.18 19.95 -31.16
CA ALA A 308 5.07 21.12 -31.24
C ALA A 308 4.39 22.33 -31.90
N LEU A 309 3.64 22.12 -32.98
CA LEU A 309 3.03 23.17 -33.76
C LEU A 309 1.72 23.71 -33.21
N ASN A 310 0.83 22.81 -32.76
CA ASN A 310 -0.56 23.12 -32.49
C ASN A 310 -0.90 23.17 -30.99
N GLY A 311 0.02 22.76 -30.13
CA GLY A 311 -0.15 22.83 -28.68
C GLY A 311 -0.91 21.66 -28.04
N ALA A 312 -1.11 21.78 -26.74
CA ALA A 312 -1.65 20.72 -25.91
C ALA A 312 -3.16 20.47 -26.18
N SER A 313 -3.93 21.47 -26.57
CA SER A 313 -5.38 21.36 -26.81
C SER A 313 -5.70 20.41 -27.95
N GLU A 314 -5.01 20.50 -29.08
CA GLU A 314 -5.18 19.59 -30.21
C GLU A 314 -4.50 18.23 -29.98
N ALA A 315 -3.48 18.19 -29.16
CA ALA A 315 -2.80 16.94 -28.79
C ALA A 315 -3.72 15.97 -28.05
N SER A 316 -4.76 16.44 -27.39
CA SER A 316 -5.74 15.61 -26.67
C SER A 316 -6.39 14.54 -27.57
N VAL A 317 -6.56 14.83 -28.86
CA VAL A 317 -7.11 13.90 -29.86
C VAL A 317 -6.24 12.64 -29.99
N TRP A 318 -4.91 12.77 -29.89
CA TRP A 318 -4.00 11.64 -29.97
C TRP A 318 -4.10 10.67 -28.77
N PHE A 319 -4.64 11.13 -27.65
CA PHE A 319 -4.68 10.41 -26.40
C PHE A 319 -6.12 10.07 -25.96
N SER A 320 -7.15 10.49 -26.70
CA SER A 320 -8.57 10.36 -26.34
C SER A 320 -9.05 8.91 -26.15
N LYS A 321 -8.40 7.95 -26.79
CA LYS A 321 -8.76 6.51 -26.70
C LYS A 321 -7.91 5.75 -25.67
N GLN A 322 -7.11 6.43 -24.86
CA GLN A 322 -6.28 5.78 -23.86
C GLN A 322 -6.97 5.76 -22.51
N ASP A 323 -6.86 4.63 -21.79
CA ASP A 323 -7.40 4.48 -20.44
C ASP A 323 -6.82 5.50 -19.44
N ARG A 324 -5.57 5.92 -19.67
CA ARG A 324 -4.87 6.91 -18.86
C ARG A 324 -4.14 7.91 -19.76
N PRO A 325 -4.84 8.93 -20.25
CA PRO A 325 -4.22 9.95 -21.07
C PRO A 325 -3.17 10.74 -20.26
N PRO A 326 -2.12 11.27 -20.93
CA PRO A 326 -1.19 12.18 -20.28
C PRO A 326 -1.91 13.42 -19.74
N LYS A 327 -1.48 13.90 -18.59
CA LYS A 327 -1.95 15.17 -18.06
C LYS A 327 -1.50 16.31 -18.99
N GLU A 328 -2.34 17.33 -19.16
CA GLU A 328 -2.07 18.48 -20.02
C GLU A 328 -0.72 19.14 -19.71
N GLU A 329 -0.39 19.33 -18.43
CA GLU A 329 0.92 19.87 -17.99
C GLU A 329 2.13 19.13 -18.58
N LYS A 330 2.00 17.80 -18.81
CA LYS A 330 3.07 16.99 -19.41
C LYS A 330 3.15 17.16 -20.92
N ILE A 331 2.02 17.37 -21.57
CA ILE A 331 1.97 17.65 -23.00
C ILE A 331 2.57 19.03 -23.27
N VAL A 332 2.23 20.03 -22.46
CA VAL A 332 2.80 21.38 -22.54
C VAL A 332 4.31 21.35 -22.27
N ALA A 333 4.77 20.61 -21.28
CA ALA A 333 6.20 20.46 -21.00
C ALA A 333 6.95 19.80 -22.18
N PHE A 334 6.35 18.81 -22.83
CA PHE A 334 6.91 18.16 -24.00
C PHE A 334 6.94 19.10 -25.22
N GLN A 335 5.87 19.87 -25.45
CA GLN A 335 5.81 20.90 -26.47
C GLN A 335 6.94 21.93 -26.32
N ASN A 336 7.09 22.48 -25.11
CA ASN A 336 8.12 23.46 -24.80
C ASN A 336 9.54 22.90 -25.02
N ALA A 337 9.74 21.62 -24.65
CA ALA A 337 11.02 20.95 -24.88
C ALA A 337 11.33 20.78 -26.38
N LEU A 338 10.35 20.39 -27.19
CA LEU A 338 10.51 20.28 -28.64
C LEU A 338 10.80 21.65 -29.30
N ASN A 339 10.06 22.67 -28.92
CA ASN A 339 10.22 24.01 -29.45
C ASN A 339 11.55 24.68 -29.03
N GLY A 340 12.09 24.26 -27.88
CA GLY A 340 13.42 24.73 -27.43
C GLY A 340 14.60 24.11 -28.15
N CYS A 341 14.40 23.07 -28.97
CA CYS A 341 15.49 22.35 -29.65
C CYS A 341 15.92 22.94 -31.02
N GLY A 342 15.35 24.04 -31.48
CA GLY A 342 15.71 24.68 -32.72
C GLY A 342 14.55 24.84 -33.71
N ASP A 343 14.91 25.13 -34.97
CA ASP A 343 13.91 25.31 -36.03
C ASP A 343 13.24 23.97 -36.43
N LYS A 344 12.21 24.08 -37.28
CA LYS A 344 11.41 22.93 -37.72
C LYS A 344 12.24 21.84 -38.43
N ARG A 345 13.30 22.25 -39.18
CA ARG A 345 14.15 21.28 -39.90
C ARG A 345 15.02 20.51 -38.94
N VAL A 346 15.62 21.18 -37.97
CA VAL A 346 16.41 20.58 -36.91
C VAL A 346 15.55 19.63 -36.08
N MET A 347 14.36 20.05 -35.66
CA MET A 347 13.42 19.21 -34.94
C MET A 347 13.04 17.93 -35.72
N ASP A 348 12.77 18.07 -37.04
CA ASP A 348 12.40 16.93 -37.88
C ASP A 348 13.55 15.93 -38.07
N GLN A 349 14.77 16.42 -38.22
CA GLN A 349 15.96 15.59 -38.28
C GLN A 349 16.15 14.84 -36.96
N MET A 350 16.14 15.56 -35.85
CA MET A 350 16.32 14.97 -34.49
C MET A 350 15.24 13.95 -34.14
N LEU A 351 13.97 14.20 -34.53
CA LEU A 351 12.89 13.19 -34.35
C LEU A 351 13.17 11.94 -35.19
N THR A 352 13.77 12.09 -36.38
CA THR A 352 14.09 10.91 -37.21
C THR A 352 15.23 10.09 -36.61
N GLU A 353 16.25 10.74 -36.11
CA GLU A 353 17.47 10.13 -35.57
C GLU A 353 17.23 9.49 -34.19
N ASN A 354 16.28 10.01 -33.41
CA ASN A 354 16.04 9.57 -32.02
C ASN A 354 14.78 8.71 -31.83
N ILE A 355 14.08 8.32 -32.90
CA ILE A 355 13.01 7.32 -32.83
C ILE A 355 13.61 5.95 -33.12
N HIS A 356 13.61 5.08 -32.09
CA HIS A 356 14.18 3.75 -32.14
C HIS A 356 13.11 2.69 -31.98
N SER A 357 13.31 1.55 -32.66
CA SER A 357 12.49 0.35 -32.45
C SER A 357 12.93 -0.39 -31.21
N TYR A 358 11.99 -0.92 -30.44
CA TYR A 358 12.27 -1.73 -29.26
C TYR A 358 11.21 -2.83 -29.07
N SER A 359 11.58 -3.90 -28.42
CA SER A 359 10.66 -4.98 -28.04
C SER A 359 9.85 -4.53 -26.80
N PHE A 360 8.58 -4.23 -27.00
CA PHE A 360 7.68 -3.77 -25.91
C PHE A 360 7.19 -4.96 -25.06
N ARG A 361 6.89 -6.08 -25.70
CA ARG A 361 6.50 -7.36 -25.12
C ARG A 361 7.05 -8.48 -25.98
N PRO A 362 7.10 -9.73 -25.53
CA PRO A 362 7.38 -10.87 -26.41
C PRO A 362 6.49 -10.77 -27.66
N PHE A 363 7.13 -10.83 -28.84
CA PHE A 363 6.48 -10.78 -30.15
C PHE A 363 5.80 -9.44 -30.54
N LEU A 364 5.98 -8.36 -29.77
CA LEU A 364 5.45 -7.04 -30.09
C LEU A 364 6.58 -6.00 -30.14
N THR A 365 6.83 -5.46 -31.34
CA THR A 365 7.74 -4.34 -31.54
C THR A 365 6.99 -3.02 -31.49
N SER A 366 7.54 -2.04 -30.81
CA SER A 366 7.04 -0.67 -30.76
C SER A 366 8.19 0.30 -31.01
N ASN A 367 7.89 1.59 -31.12
CA ASN A 367 8.88 2.63 -31.34
C ASN A 367 8.86 3.62 -30.17
N VAL A 368 10.04 4.12 -29.83
CA VAL A 368 10.27 5.02 -28.70
C VAL A 368 11.12 6.21 -29.13
N LEU A 369 10.74 7.39 -28.66
CA LEU A 369 11.54 8.59 -28.81
C LEU A 369 12.51 8.70 -27.61
N LEU A 370 13.81 8.60 -27.90
CA LEU A 370 14.90 8.66 -26.92
C LEU A 370 15.79 9.90 -27.15
N TRP A 371 15.18 11.03 -27.28
CA TRP A 371 15.88 12.31 -27.45
C TRP A 371 16.06 12.97 -26.07
N LYS A 372 17.30 13.04 -25.60
CA LYS A 372 17.69 13.45 -24.24
C LYS A 372 17.16 14.82 -23.85
N GLU A 373 17.22 15.79 -24.75
CA GLU A 373 16.81 17.18 -24.52
C GLU A 373 15.29 17.31 -24.35
N VAL A 374 14.54 16.36 -24.92
CA VAL A 374 13.08 16.34 -24.93
C VAL A 374 12.51 15.40 -23.85
N LEU A 375 13.35 14.53 -23.30
CA LEU A 375 12.92 13.65 -22.21
C LEU A 375 12.57 14.47 -20.97
N LEU A 376 11.33 14.34 -20.52
CA LEU A 376 10.82 15.10 -19.39
C LEU A 376 11.52 14.68 -18.09
N LYS A 377 11.55 15.57 -17.11
CA LYS A 377 12.20 15.39 -15.81
C LYS A 377 11.89 14.05 -15.12
N TYR A 378 10.71 13.50 -15.39
CA TYR A 378 10.27 12.21 -14.82
C TYR A 378 10.55 11.00 -15.72
N SER A 379 11.11 11.22 -16.90
CA SER A 379 11.60 10.15 -17.79
C SER A 379 13.05 9.87 -17.40
N ARG A 380 13.33 8.64 -16.96
CA ARG A 380 14.67 8.23 -16.53
C ARG A 380 15.19 7.15 -17.45
N ILE A 381 16.41 7.33 -17.92
CA ILE A 381 17.19 6.31 -18.63
C ILE A 381 18.23 5.81 -17.65
N GLY A 382 18.06 4.58 -17.17
CA GLY A 382 18.97 3.94 -16.23
C GLY A 382 18.85 4.45 -14.77
N GLY A 383 18.96 3.59 -13.80
CA GLY A 383 19.16 3.92 -12.41
C GLY A 383 20.64 3.96 -12.12
N GLY A 384 21.19 5.13 -11.83
CA GLY A 384 22.60 5.28 -11.46
C GLY A 384 23.52 5.50 -12.67
N GLY A 385 23.77 6.76 -12.98
CA GLY A 385 25.01 7.26 -13.57
C GLY A 385 25.37 6.93 -15.01
N THR A 386 24.65 6.08 -15.71
CA THR A 386 24.97 5.79 -17.11
C THR A 386 24.38 6.88 -18.00
N ARG A 387 25.22 7.83 -18.38
CA ARG A 387 24.91 8.79 -19.44
C ARG A 387 24.82 8.03 -20.75
N LEU A 388 23.74 8.25 -21.52
CA LEU A 388 23.78 7.97 -22.96
C LEU A 388 24.98 8.72 -23.53
N ARG A 389 25.96 8.01 -24.03
CA ARG A 389 27.01 8.55 -24.88
C ARG A 389 26.49 8.64 -26.30
#